data_d886a2c81845e15cddcb2e587d591160
#
_entry.id   d886a2c81845e15cddcb2e587d591160
#
_cell.length_a   1.000
_cell.length_b   1.000
_cell.length_c   1.000
_cell.angle_alpha   90.00
_cell.angle_beta   90.00
_cell.angle_gamma   90.00
#
_symmetry.space_group_name_H-M   'P 1'
#
loop_
_entity.id
_entity.type
_entity.pdbx_description
1 polymer ?
#
loop_
_entity_poly.entity_id
_entity_poly.type
_entity_poly.pdbx_seq_one_letter_code
_entity_poly.pdbx_strand_id
1 'polypeptide(L)'
;MGLFGGRADIQLAKSYLPPFACPVMQANMEYGLNGTYDGMSVVIIPALCDTLRCMTQNWRFGVKKIPMAPIVYPQNRKSPAALEYLISEYEQVLVILATVTGEMMKERCLQETIQVYNAHNAAMREFADLAADHLDIITPKVRHAVMKSAWFYEKGEHTQIIKEINEELKKLPVHEFTGISCEPDEILDILEKNNIAIVADDLVQESQQYRTDTPSNGGGGLKRLAKQWMGRYGCSLIHEEGKPRGQMLIDMCREKKADGVISCMMKFCDPEEYDQPYFERDLRKAGYPCLAIEIDPLNTNYEQLLTRVQAFAELF
;
A
#
# COMPACT_ATOMS: atom_id res chain seq x y z
N MET A 1 11.60 2.17 6.58
CA MET A 1 11.76 1.64 5.21
C MET A 1 10.72 0.56 4.97
N GLY A 2 10.04 0.56 3.82
CA GLY A 2 9.12 -0.51 3.42
C GLY A 2 9.86 -1.68 2.78
N LEU A 3 9.41 -2.92 3.03
CA LEU A 3 9.94 -4.14 2.41
C LEU A 3 8.98 -4.57 1.29
N PHE A 4 9.28 -4.20 0.06
CA PHE A 4 8.42 -4.46 -1.11
C PHE A 4 8.71 -5.81 -1.80
N GLY A 5 9.71 -6.57 -1.33
CA GLY A 5 10.23 -7.71 -2.05
C GLY A 5 11.01 -7.24 -3.28
N GLY A 6 10.60 -7.67 -4.43
CA GLY A 6 11.25 -7.40 -5.71
C GLY A 6 11.52 -8.69 -6.47
N ARG A 7 12.35 -8.60 -7.51
CA ARG A 7 12.77 -9.76 -8.29
C ARG A 7 13.84 -10.53 -7.52
N ALA A 8 13.43 -11.57 -6.82
CA ALA A 8 14.33 -12.49 -6.13
C ALA A 8 14.37 -13.84 -6.83
N ASP A 9 15.55 -14.42 -6.96
CA ASP A 9 15.66 -15.85 -7.28
C ASP A 9 15.34 -16.63 -6.01
N ILE A 10 14.12 -17.19 -5.96
CA ILE A 10 13.61 -17.87 -4.78
C ILE A 10 14.23 -19.26 -4.66
N GLN A 11 15.15 -19.44 -3.74
CA GLN A 11 15.83 -20.70 -3.44
C GLN A 11 15.63 -21.15 -2.00
N LEU A 12 16.00 -20.31 -1.03
CA LEU A 12 15.96 -20.60 0.40
C LEU A 12 14.54 -20.53 0.95
N ALA A 13 13.77 -19.54 0.51
CA ALA A 13 12.40 -19.31 0.99
C ALA A 13 11.46 -20.50 0.73
N LYS A 14 11.73 -21.32 -0.29
CA LYS A 14 10.97 -22.57 -0.60
C LYS A 14 10.92 -23.56 0.57
N SER A 15 11.90 -23.52 1.47
CA SER A 15 11.94 -24.38 2.66
C SER A 15 11.09 -23.85 3.81
N TYR A 16 10.59 -22.61 3.71
CA TYR A 16 9.86 -21.93 4.76
C TYR A 16 8.45 -21.54 4.35
N LEU A 17 8.22 -21.31 3.06
CA LEU A 17 6.93 -20.85 2.53
C LEU A 17 6.46 -21.80 1.43
N PRO A 18 5.16 -22.11 1.37
CA PRO A 18 4.61 -22.90 0.28
C PRO A 18 4.66 -22.15 -1.05
N PRO A 19 4.67 -22.86 -2.21
CA PRO A 19 4.78 -22.23 -3.53
C PRO A 19 3.59 -21.33 -3.90
N PHE A 20 2.47 -21.46 -3.21
CA PHE A 20 1.29 -20.60 -3.33
C PHE A 20 1.28 -19.43 -2.33
N ALA A 21 2.37 -19.17 -1.61
CA ALA A 21 2.51 -17.96 -0.84
C ALA A 21 2.71 -16.76 -1.78
N CYS A 22 2.19 -15.59 -1.39
CA CYS A 22 2.33 -14.34 -2.13
C CYS A 22 3.79 -14.08 -2.53
N PRO A 23 4.09 -13.76 -3.81
CA PRO A 23 5.45 -13.57 -4.31
C PRO A 23 6.27 -12.52 -3.54
N VAL A 24 5.60 -11.44 -3.07
CA VAL A 24 6.25 -10.40 -2.24
C VAL A 24 6.76 -10.99 -0.93
N MET A 25 6.01 -11.89 -0.29
CA MET A 25 6.45 -12.54 0.95
C MET A 25 7.54 -13.57 0.70
N GLN A 26 7.48 -14.30 -0.41
CA GLN A 26 8.57 -15.21 -0.81
C GLN A 26 9.88 -14.43 -1.02
N ALA A 27 9.84 -13.30 -1.75
CA ALA A 27 11.01 -12.47 -1.98
C ALA A 27 11.57 -11.87 -0.68
N ASN A 28 10.71 -11.38 0.21
CA ASN A 28 11.14 -10.84 1.50
C ASN A 28 11.78 -11.92 2.38
N MET A 29 11.22 -13.14 2.41
CA MET A 29 11.82 -14.26 3.14
C MET A 29 13.18 -14.64 2.56
N GLU A 30 13.31 -14.71 1.23
CA GLU A 30 14.57 -14.99 0.54
C GLU A 30 15.64 -13.96 0.93
N TYR A 31 15.32 -12.66 0.88
CA TYR A 31 16.25 -11.58 1.23
C TYR A 31 16.65 -11.59 2.71
N GLY A 32 15.74 -12.00 3.60
CA GLY A 32 16.06 -12.18 5.01
C GLY A 32 17.02 -13.36 5.24
N LEU A 33 16.83 -14.46 4.50
CA LEU A 33 17.64 -15.69 4.64
C LEU A 33 19.02 -15.56 4.00
N ASN A 34 19.12 -14.92 2.83
CA ASN A 34 20.38 -14.79 2.08
C ASN A 34 21.27 -13.61 2.53
N GLY A 35 20.81 -12.82 3.51
CA GLY A 35 21.58 -11.72 4.08
C GLY A 35 21.44 -10.39 3.36
N THR A 36 20.58 -10.27 2.34
CA THR A 36 20.33 -8.97 1.66
C THR A 36 19.84 -7.91 2.66
N TYR A 37 19.12 -8.33 3.70
CA TYR A 37 18.64 -7.45 4.76
C TYR A 37 19.54 -7.36 5.97
N ASP A 38 20.75 -7.95 5.95
CA ASP A 38 21.73 -7.81 7.03
C ASP A 38 22.01 -6.32 7.28
N GLY A 39 22.03 -5.92 8.53
CA GLY A 39 22.15 -4.50 8.93
C GLY A 39 20.83 -3.85 9.35
N MET A 40 19.68 -4.46 9.12
CA MET A 40 18.44 -4.03 9.74
C MET A 40 18.45 -4.34 11.23
N SER A 41 18.10 -3.37 12.05
CA SER A 41 18.03 -3.53 13.50
C SER A 41 16.82 -4.34 13.96
N VAL A 42 15.69 -4.24 13.25
CA VAL A 42 14.44 -4.95 13.53
C VAL A 42 13.52 -4.88 12.32
N VAL A 43 12.70 -5.90 12.15
CA VAL A 43 11.60 -5.88 11.18
C VAL A 43 10.25 -5.96 11.91
N ILE A 44 9.26 -5.18 11.46
CA ILE A 44 7.88 -5.26 11.95
C ILE A 44 7.06 -5.96 10.89
N ILE A 45 6.43 -7.08 11.25
CA ILE A 45 5.60 -7.87 10.32
C ILE A 45 4.15 -7.86 10.82
N PRO A 46 3.21 -7.25 10.06
CA PRO A 46 1.80 -7.27 10.41
C PRO A 46 1.17 -8.62 10.03
N ALA A 47 0.49 -9.26 10.98
CA ALA A 47 -0.22 -10.53 10.74
C ALA A 47 -1.64 -10.25 10.17
N LEU A 48 -1.73 -9.69 8.97
CA LEU A 48 -2.98 -9.25 8.34
C LEU A 48 -3.69 -10.36 7.53
N CYS A 49 -2.92 -11.24 6.89
CA CYS A 49 -3.43 -12.39 6.14
C CYS A 49 -2.69 -13.67 6.57
N ASP A 50 -3.09 -14.81 6.07
CA ASP A 50 -2.49 -16.10 6.46
C ASP A 50 -1.02 -16.21 6.06
N THR A 51 -0.65 -15.72 4.86
CA THR A 51 0.76 -15.66 4.45
C THR A 51 1.60 -14.82 5.41
N LEU A 52 1.13 -13.64 5.81
CA LEU A 52 1.83 -12.79 6.78
C LEU A 52 1.90 -13.41 8.18
N ARG A 53 0.87 -14.15 8.62
CA ARG A 53 0.92 -14.93 9.87
C ARG A 53 1.99 -16.00 9.82
N CYS A 54 2.04 -16.79 8.75
CA CYS A 54 3.08 -17.79 8.54
C CYS A 54 4.46 -17.13 8.49
N MET A 55 4.56 -15.99 7.80
CA MET A 55 5.80 -15.22 7.68
C MET A 55 6.36 -14.80 9.04
N THR A 56 5.52 -14.36 10.00
CA THR A 56 5.98 -14.00 11.35
C THR A 56 6.68 -15.16 12.06
N GLN A 57 6.14 -16.37 11.97
CA GLN A 57 6.73 -17.55 12.59
C GLN A 57 7.99 -18.01 11.85
N ASN A 58 7.93 -18.08 10.52
CA ASN A 58 9.04 -18.53 9.70
C ASN A 58 10.23 -17.57 9.76
N TRP A 59 9.98 -16.25 9.81
CA TRP A 59 11.03 -15.25 10.01
C TRP A 59 11.76 -15.45 11.34
N ARG A 60 11.01 -15.59 12.42
CA ARG A 60 11.58 -15.82 13.76
C ARG A 60 12.43 -17.09 13.82
N PHE A 61 12.04 -18.10 13.07
CA PHE A 61 12.78 -19.38 13.00
C PHE A 61 13.99 -19.31 12.05
N GLY A 62 13.83 -18.76 10.86
CA GLY A 62 14.83 -18.77 9.78
C GLY A 62 15.82 -17.60 9.81
N VAL A 63 15.34 -16.38 10.06
CA VAL A 63 16.16 -15.17 10.00
C VAL A 63 16.62 -14.77 11.41
N LYS A 64 17.67 -15.43 11.90
CA LYS A 64 18.15 -15.26 13.30
C LYS A 64 18.82 -13.92 13.59
N LYS A 65 19.39 -13.29 12.59
CA LYS A 65 20.19 -12.06 12.76
C LYS A 65 19.34 -10.82 12.95
N ILE A 66 18.10 -10.82 12.46
CA ILE A 66 17.23 -9.66 12.45
C ILE A 66 16.03 -9.93 13.36
N PRO A 67 15.97 -9.30 14.54
CA PRO A 67 14.81 -9.40 15.43
C PRO A 67 13.51 -9.01 14.71
N MET A 68 12.40 -9.64 15.10
CA MET A 68 11.10 -9.39 14.50
C MET A 68 10.07 -9.04 15.57
N ALA A 69 9.37 -7.93 15.35
CA ALA A 69 8.21 -7.52 16.12
C ALA A 69 6.93 -7.86 15.33
N PRO A 70 6.14 -8.86 15.76
CA PRO A 70 4.84 -9.10 15.14
C PRO A 70 3.85 -8.05 15.61
N ILE A 71 2.87 -7.75 14.76
CA ILE A 71 1.71 -6.96 15.16
C ILE A 71 0.45 -7.56 14.55
N VAL A 72 -0.56 -7.81 15.38
CA VAL A 72 -1.84 -8.36 14.93
C VAL A 72 -2.89 -7.25 14.91
N TYR A 73 -3.42 -6.96 13.73
CA TYR A 73 -4.49 -5.99 13.59
C TYR A 73 -5.86 -6.64 13.72
N PRO A 74 -6.81 -6.04 14.46
CA PRO A 74 -8.16 -6.55 14.56
C PRO A 74 -8.87 -6.41 13.20
N GLN A 75 -9.26 -7.52 12.58
CA GLN A 75 -10.01 -7.47 11.32
C GLN A 75 -11.38 -6.83 11.50
N ASN A 76 -12.10 -7.21 12.55
CA ASN A 76 -13.34 -6.53 12.93
C ASN A 76 -13.04 -5.29 13.78
N ARG A 77 -12.68 -4.21 13.12
CA ARG A 77 -12.34 -2.92 13.76
C ARG A 77 -13.52 -2.22 14.42
N LYS A 78 -14.76 -2.64 14.19
CA LYS A 78 -15.97 -2.09 14.83
C LYS A 78 -16.30 -2.75 16.15
N SER A 79 -15.63 -3.85 16.51
CA SER A 79 -15.78 -4.48 17.82
C SER A 79 -15.35 -3.51 18.93
N PRO A 80 -16.11 -3.40 20.03
CA PRO A 80 -15.72 -2.58 21.19
C PRO A 80 -14.35 -2.93 21.76
N ALA A 81 -13.95 -4.21 21.70
CA ALA A 81 -12.66 -4.68 22.18
C ALA A 81 -11.48 -4.36 21.22
N ALA A 82 -11.74 -4.00 19.96
CA ALA A 82 -10.71 -3.84 18.95
C ALA A 82 -9.73 -2.71 19.26
N LEU A 83 -10.23 -1.62 19.85
CA LEU A 83 -9.41 -0.46 20.20
C LEU A 83 -8.37 -0.81 21.29
N GLU A 84 -8.82 -1.41 22.38
CA GLU A 84 -7.93 -1.77 23.50
C GLU A 84 -6.97 -2.89 23.08
N TYR A 85 -7.43 -3.85 22.31
CA TYR A 85 -6.59 -4.89 21.72
C TYR A 85 -5.44 -4.29 20.90
N LEU A 86 -5.76 -3.37 19.97
CA LEU A 86 -4.73 -2.78 19.11
C LEU A 86 -3.76 -1.87 19.88
N ILE A 87 -4.21 -1.19 20.92
CA ILE A 87 -3.33 -0.44 21.83
C ILE A 87 -2.32 -1.40 22.47
N SER A 88 -2.78 -2.54 22.98
CA SER A 88 -1.90 -3.57 23.59
C SER A 88 -0.88 -4.13 22.57
N GLU A 89 -1.28 -4.35 21.32
CA GLU A 89 -0.35 -4.78 20.26
C GLU A 89 0.73 -3.71 19.99
N TYR A 90 0.36 -2.43 19.92
CA TYR A 90 1.34 -1.34 19.79
C TYR A 90 2.28 -1.24 20.98
N GLU A 91 1.80 -1.42 22.21
CA GLU A 91 2.64 -1.45 23.41
C GLU A 91 3.69 -2.57 23.35
N GLN A 92 3.30 -3.76 22.89
CA GLN A 92 4.23 -4.89 22.71
C GLN A 92 5.31 -4.54 21.65
N VAL A 93 4.94 -3.93 20.54
CA VAL A 93 5.90 -3.48 19.52
C VAL A 93 6.87 -2.47 20.13
N LEU A 94 6.39 -1.49 20.90
CA LEU A 94 7.25 -0.49 21.54
C LEU A 94 8.23 -1.11 22.54
N VAL A 95 7.84 -2.15 23.28
CA VAL A 95 8.75 -2.89 24.18
C VAL A 95 9.86 -3.57 23.37
N ILE A 96 9.54 -4.21 22.24
CA ILE A 96 10.55 -4.84 21.38
C ILE A 96 11.48 -3.76 20.81
N LEU A 97 10.94 -2.64 20.31
CA LEU A 97 11.75 -1.54 19.81
C LEU A 97 12.67 -0.97 20.88
N ALA A 98 12.19 -0.78 22.10
CA ALA A 98 13.00 -0.32 23.22
C ALA A 98 14.14 -1.28 23.55
N THR A 99 13.90 -2.59 23.44
CA THR A 99 14.97 -3.61 23.65
C THR A 99 16.05 -3.51 22.57
N VAL A 100 15.68 -3.17 21.33
CA VAL A 100 16.63 -3.05 20.21
C VAL A 100 17.38 -1.72 20.23
N THR A 101 16.70 -0.62 20.55
CA THR A 101 17.27 0.74 20.51
C THR A 101 17.93 1.17 21.83
N GLY A 102 17.59 0.51 22.92
CA GLY A 102 18.01 0.93 24.27
C GLY A 102 17.19 2.11 24.82
N GLU A 103 16.19 2.59 24.12
CA GLU A 103 15.41 3.77 24.52
C GLU A 103 13.90 3.50 24.51
N MET A 104 13.19 3.99 25.54
CA MET A 104 11.74 3.94 25.62
C MET A 104 11.11 5.11 24.86
N MET A 105 10.08 4.81 24.06
CA MET A 105 9.28 5.83 23.40
C MET A 105 8.61 6.76 24.42
N LYS A 106 8.81 8.06 24.26
CA LYS A 106 8.14 9.09 25.09
C LYS A 106 6.84 9.52 24.43
N GLU A 107 5.79 9.67 25.20
CA GLU A 107 4.48 10.12 24.70
C GLU A 107 4.57 11.42 23.91
N ARG A 108 5.36 12.39 24.35
CA ARG A 108 5.58 13.65 23.63
C ARG A 108 6.14 13.42 22.23
N CYS A 109 7.15 12.55 22.09
CA CYS A 109 7.76 12.25 20.78
C CYS A 109 6.73 11.58 19.86
N LEU A 110 5.89 10.69 20.39
CA LEU A 110 4.82 10.05 19.62
C LEU A 110 3.80 11.07 19.12
N GLN A 111 3.40 12.03 19.95
CA GLN A 111 2.48 13.11 19.58
C GLN A 111 3.08 14.02 18.48
N GLU A 112 4.35 14.40 18.60
CA GLU A 112 5.07 15.19 17.60
C GLU A 112 5.17 14.41 16.27
N THR A 113 5.53 13.12 16.32
CA THR A 113 5.60 12.27 15.14
C THR A 113 4.25 12.12 14.43
N ILE A 114 3.15 12.00 15.17
CA ILE A 114 1.79 11.97 14.57
C ILE A 114 1.52 13.25 13.77
N GLN A 115 1.93 14.42 14.25
CA GLN A 115 1.76 15.67 13.51
C GLN A 115 2.57 15.68 12.20
N VAL A 116 3.83 15.20 12.25
CA VAL A 116 4.68 15.07 11.05
C VAL A 116 4.04 14.16 10.01
N TYR A 117 3.53 13.00 10.44
CA TYR A 117 2.87 12.05 9.52
C TYR A 117 1.57 12.60 8.95
N ASN A 118 0.75 13.28 9.73
CA ASN A 118 -0.47 13.90 9.21
C ASN A 118 -0.16 15.01 8.19
N ALA A 119 0.87 15.82 8.44
CA ALA A 119 1.33 16.83 7.48
C ALA A 119 1.85 16.19 6.19
N HIS A 120 2.58 15.08 6.30
CA HIS A 120 3.04 14.30 5.17
C HIS A 120 1.86 13.72 4.38
N ASN A 121 0.88 13.12 5.05
CA ASN A 121 -0.31 12.58 4.40
C ASN A 121 -1.07 13.66 3.60
N ALA A 122 -1.20 14.86 4.18
CA ALA A 122 -1.85 15.98 3.49
C ALA A 122 -1.10 16.39 2.22
N ALA A 123 0.24 16.51 2.28
CA ALA A 123 1.06 16.83 1.11
C ALA A 123 0.98 15.76 0.01
N MET A 124 0.96 14.48 0.40
CA MET A 124 0.83 13.35 -0.54
C MET A 124 -0.55 13.26 -1.19
N ARG A 125 -1.62 13.59 -0.47
CA ARG A 125 -2.98 13.69 -1.06
C ARG A 125 -3.03 14.82 -2.08
N GLU A 126 -2.51 15.99 -1.73
CA GLU A 126 -2.41 17.13 -2.65
C GLU A 126 -1.60 16.77 -3.91
N PHE A 127 -0.46 16.07 -3.75
CA PHE A 127 0.30 15.56 -4.90
C PHE A 127 -0.54 14.62 -5.77
N ALA A 128 -1.29 13.69 -5.16
CA ALA A 128 -2.12 12.75 -5.91
C ALA A 128 -3.21 13.47 -6.73
N ASP A 129 -3.80 14.54 -6.19
CA ASP A 129 -4.77 15.37 -6.88
C ASP A 129 -4.14 16.17 -8.03
N LEU A 130 -3.02 16.85 -7.78
CA LEU A 130 -2.28 17.60 -8.80
C LEU A 130 -1.72 16.69 -9.90
N ALA A 131 -1.26 15.49 -9.55
CA ALA A 131 -0.79 14.52 -10.53
C ALA A 131 -1.88 14.14 -11.54
N ALA A 132 -3.14 14.08 -11.11
CA ALA A 132 -4.28 13.83 -12.00
C ALA A 132 -4.56 15.00 -12.95
N ASP A 133 -4.17 16.22 -12.59
CA ASP A 133 -4.34 17.43 -13.40
C ASP A 133 -3.18 17.66 -14.40
N HIS A 134 -2.07 16.91 -14.28
CA HIS A 134 -0.83 17.12 -15.06
C HIS A 134 -0.27 15.80 -15.64
N LEU A 135 -1.13 15.01 -16.26
CA LEU A 135 -0.79 13.66 -16.76
C LEU A 135 0.18 13.67 -17.96
N ASP A 136 0.38 14.81 -18.62
CA ASP A 136 1.38 15.05 -19.65
C ASP A 136 2.83 15.07 -19.08
N ILE A 137 2.98 15.40 -17.80
CA ILE A 137 4.26 15.50 -17.08
C ILE A 137 4.39 14.38 -16.07
N ILE A 138 3.33 14.12 -15.32
CA ILE A 138 3.29 13.08 -14.28
C ILE A 138 2.81 11.77 -14.88
N THR A 139 3.70 11.15 -15.67
CA THR A 139 3.45 9.81 -16.24
C THR A 139 3.24 8.77 -15.12
N PRO A 140 2.66 7.60 -15.44
CA PRO A 140 2.50 6.51 -14.48
C PRO A 140 3.78 6.17 -13.70
N LYS A 141 4.93 6.15 -14.37
CA LYS A 141 6.23 5.89 -13.72
C LYS A 141 6.67 7.01 -12.80
N VAL A 142 6.52 8.26 -13.21
CA VAL A 142 6.87 9.42 -12.37
C VAL A 142 6.01 9.43 -11.12
N ARG A 143 4.70 9.25 -11.28
CA ARG A 143 3.77 9.15 -10.16
C ARG A 143 4.16 8.05 -9.18
N HIS A 144 4.39 6.84 -9.69
CA HIS A 144 4.81 5.70 -8.87
C HIS A 144 6.14 5.99 -8.15
N ALA A 145 7.13 6.56 -8.81
CA ALA A 145 8.42 6.91 -8.20
C ALA A 145 8.25 7.89 -7.04
N VAL A 146 7.41 8.91 -7.18
CA VAL A 146 7.10 9.88 -6.11
C VAL A 146 6.38 9.19 -4.95
N MET A 147 5.35 8.38 -5.21
CA MET A 147 4.64 7.65 -4.17
C MET A 147 5.56 6.67 -3.41
N LYS A 148 6.42 5.95 -4.14
CA LYS A 148 7.36 4.99 -3.58
C LYS A 148 8.48 5.64 -2.77
N SER A 149 8.93 6.83 -3.16
CA SER A 149 10.01 7.55 -2.45
C SER A 149 9.67 7.82 -0.98
N ALA A 150 8.38 7.98 -0.65
CA ALA A 150 7.90 8.16 0.72
C ALA A 150 8.31 7.03 1.68
N TRP A 151 8.66 5.85 1.19
CA TRP A 151 9.09 4.71 2.00
C TRP A 151 10.57 4.72 2.38
N PHE A 152 11.35 5.61 1.75
CA PHE A 152 12.81 5.64 1.88
C PHE A 152 13.35 6.93 2.48
N TYR A 153 12.56 8.00 2.49
CA TYR A 153 12.92 9.28 3.10
C TYR A 153 12.35 9.44 4.52
N GLU A 154 13.00 10.26 5.32
CA GLU A 154 12.44 10.77 6.57
C GLU A 154 11.20 11.64 6.25
N LYS A 155 10.14 11.52 7.06
CA LYS A 155 8.83 12.09 6.70
C LYS A 155 8.79 13.62 6.68
N GLY A 156 9.53 14.29 7.56
CA GLY A 156 9.59 15.74 7.57
C GLY A 156 10.30 16.29 6.34
N GLU A 157 11.45 15.70 6.00
CA GLU A 157 12.21 16.03 4.79
C GLU A 157 11.41 15.74 3.52
N HIS A 158 10.82 14.55 3.43
CA HIS A 158 9.99 14.19 2.28
C HIS A 158 8.78 15.11 2.11
N THR A 159 8.15 15.52 3.21
CA THR A 159 7.03 16.47 3.17
C THR A 159 7.45 17.78 2.51
N GLN A 160 8.66 18.26 2.79
CA GLN A 160 9.15 19.49 2.19
C GLN A 160 9.36 19.34 0.68
N ILE A 161 10.00 18.25 0.25
CA ILE A 161 10.19 17.92 -1.17
C ILE A 161 8.83 17.86 -1.90
N ILE A 162 7.85 17.15 -1.33
CA ILE A 162 6.52 17.02 -1.95
C ILE A 162 5.81 18.37 -2.04
N LYS A 163 5.91 19.22 -1.02
CA LYS A 163 5.32 20.57 -1.09
C LYS A 163 5.96 21.43 -2.19
N GLU A 164 7.27 21.34 -2.37
CA GLU A 164 7.96 22.03 -3.46
C GLU A 164 7.46 21.54 -4.83
N ILE A 165 7.33 20.22 -5.02
CA ILE A 165 6.75 19.64 -6.23
C ILE A 165 5.31 20.15 -6.44
N ASN A 166 4.47 20.12 -5.41
CA ASN A 166 3.09 20.59 -5.49
C ASN A 166 3.01 22.07 -5.89
N GLU A 167 3.86 22.93 -5.32
CA GLU A 167 3.91 24.36 -5.68
C GLU A 167 4.36 24.58 -7.14
N GLU A 168 5.26 23.77 -7.67
CA GLU A 168 5.63 23.86 -9.10
C GLU A 168 4.49 23.37 -10.00
N LEU A 169 3.84 22.25 -9.67
CA LEU A 169 2.70 21.73 -10.44
C LEU A 169 1.56 22.75 -10.52
N LYS A 170 1.23 23.44 -9.43
CA LYS A 170 0.17 24.50 -9.41
C LYS A 170 0.41 25.65 -10.40
N LYS A 171 1.64 25.87 -10.83
CA LYS A 171 1.98 26.93 -11.78
C LYS A 171 1.77 26.53 -13.24
N LEU A 172 1.58 25.26 -13.49
CA LEU A 172 1.45 24.69 -14.84
C LEU A 172 -0.02 24.70 -15.31
N PRO A 173 -0.28 24.75 -16.62
CA PRO A 173 -1.64 24.60 -17.14
C PRO A 173 -2.17 23.20 -16.92
N VAL A 174 -3.46 23.09 -16.58
CA VAL A 174 -4.14 21.80 -16.37
C VAL A 174 -4.50 21.17 -17.70
N HIS A 175 -4.25 19.84 -17.81
CA HIS A 175 -4.64 19.02 -18.96
C HIS A 175 -5.47 17.82 -18.52
N GLU A 176 -6.61 17.54 -19.16
CA GLU A 176 -7.52 16.43 -18.81
C GLU A 176 -7.11 15.13 -19.53
N PHE A 177 -6.93 14.02 -18.74
CA PHE A 177 -6.65 12.66 -19.23
C PHE A 177 -7.15 11.62 -18.20
N THR A 178 -7.10 10.31 -18.52
CA THR A 178 -7.67 9.23 -17.70
C THR A 178 -6.73 8.02 -17.53
N GLY A 179 -6.73 7.33 -16.34
CA GLY A 179 -5.93 6.11 -16.14
C GLY A 179 -5.71 5.60 -14.71
N ILE A 180 -4.95 4.48 -14.54
CA ILE A 180 -4.74 3.74 -13.28
C ILE A 180 -3.28 3.28 -13.11
N SER A 181 -2.77 3.14 -11.84
CA SER A 181 -1.38 2.76 -11.52
C SER A 181 -1.20 1.33 -11.01
N CYS A 182 0.00 0.74 -11.23
CA CYS A 182 0.44 -0.52 -10.59
C CYS A 182 1.97 -0.79 -10.69
N GLU A 183 2.49 -1.73 -9.90
CA GLU A 183 3.83 -2.34 -10.01
C GLU A 183 3.75 -3.73 -10.69
N PRO A 184 4.80 -4.24 -11.34
CA PRO A 184 6.16 -3.69 -11.53
C PRO A 184 6.27 -2.69 -12.70
N ASP A 185 7.46 -2.09 -12.87
CA ASP A 185 7.74 -1.05 -13.90
C ASP A 185 7.29 -1.43 -15.31
N GLU A 186 7.33 -2.70 -15.68
CA GLU A 186 6.88 -3.19 -16.98
C GLU A 186 5.38 -2.98 -17.19
N ILE A 187 4.59 -3.04 -16.13
CA ILE A 187 3.16 -2.77 -16.22
C ILE A 187 2.93 -1.27 -16.45
N LEU A 188 3.71 -0.43 -15.78
CA LEU A 188 3.68 1.02 -16.02
C LEU A 188 4.07 1.36 -17.47
N ASP A 189 5.09 0.68 -18.03
CA ASP A 189 5.44 0.78 -19.44
C ASP A 189 4.31 0.37 -20.38
N ILE A 190 3.58 -0.68 -20.04
CA ILE A 190 2.43 -1.14 -20.83
C ILE A 190 1.32 -0.10 -20.81
N LEU A 191 1.04 0.51 -19.66
CA LEU A 191 0.02 1.57 -19.55
C LEU A 191 0.42 2.79 -20.38
N GLU A 192 1.65 3.29 -20.25
CA GLU A 192 2.16 4.43 -21.02
C GLU A 192 2.10 4.18 -22.54
N LYS A 193 2.53 3.00 -23.01
CA LYS A 193 2.49 2.62 -24.43
C LYS A 193 1.08 2.55 -25.01
N ASN A 194 0.06 2.34 -24.16
CA ASN A 194 -1.33 2.30 -24.58
C ASN A 194 -2.09 3.60 -24.26
N ASN A 195 -1.38 4.69 -23.99
CA ASN A 195 -1.93 6.00 -23.63
C ASN A 195 -2.91 5.97 -22.44
N ILE A 196 -2.66 5.08 -21.48
CA ILE A 196 -3.44 4.98 -20.25
C ILE A 196 -2.71 5.80 -19.19
N ALA A 197 -3.37 6.85 -18.72
CA ALA A 197 -2.89 7.70 -17.62
C ALA A 197 -3.58 7.35 -16.30
N ILE A 198 -3.03 7.80 -15.16
CA ILE A 198 -3.48 7.45 -13.82
C ILE A 198 -4.07 8.67 -13.14
N VAL A 199 -5.39 8.73 -13.01
CA VAL A 199 -6.09 9.83 -12.31
C VAL A 199 -6.33 9.53 -10.84
N ALA A 200 -6.39 8.27 -10.44
CA ALA A 200 -6.54 7.85 -9.04
C ALA A 200 -6.04 6.42 -8.85
N ASP A 201 -5.77 6.03 -7.62
CA ASP A 201 -5.45 4.65 -7.24
C ASP A 201 -6.04 4.26 -5.89
N ASP A 202 -6.16 2.96 -5.67
CA ASP A 202 -6.48 2.35 -4.38
C ASP A 202 -5.39 1.32 -4.00
N LEU A 203 -4.13 1.66 -4.24
CA LEU A 203 -2.99 0.79 -3.96
C LEU A 203 -2.52 0.94 -2.52
N VAL A 204 -2.27 -0.20 -1.86
CA VAL A 204 -1.85 -0.26 -0.45
C VAL A 204 -0.54 0.50 -0.23
N GLN A 205 0.39 0.45 -1.17
CA GLN A 205 1.68 1.14 -1.09
C GLN A 205 1.64 2.60 -1.56
N GLU A 206 0.53 3.07 -2.13
CA GLU A 206 0.37 4.42 -2.65
C GLU A 206 -0.74 5.21 -1.93
N SER A 207 -1.83 5.61 -2.60
CA SER A 207 -2.81 6.53 -2.04
C SER A 207 -3.53 6.02 -0.80
N GLN A 208 -3.72 4.70 -0.69
CA GLN A 208 -4.39 4.11 0.49
C GLN A 208 -3.67 4.41 1.81
N GLN A 209 -2.34 4.62 1.77
CA GLN A 209 -1.53 5.00 2.93
C GLN A 209 -1.93 6.35 3.52
N TYR A 210 -2.30 7.30 2.65
CA TYR A 210 -2.46 8.71 3.00
C TYR A 210 -3.91 9.10 3.21
N ARG A 211 -4.85 8.21 2.96
CA ARG A 211 -6.30 8.47 2.98
C ARG A 211 -6.84 8.78 4.38
N THR A 212 -6.27 8.19 5.42
CA THR A 212 -6.79 8.32 6.79
C THR A 212 -5.74 8.92 7.71
N ASP A 213 -6.02 10.10 8.24
CA ASP A 213 -5.15 10.76 9.23
C ASP A 213 -5.33 10.19 10.63
N THR A 214 -4.27 10.29 11.43
CA THR A 214 -4.37 10.05 12.86
C THR A 214 -5.14 11.20 13.51
N PRO A 215 -6.23 10.94 14.26
CA PRO A 215 -7.03 12.00 14.89
C PRO A 215 -6.18 12.96 15.72
N SER A 216 -6.43 14.27 15.63
CA SER A 216 -5.68 15.30 16.37
C SER A 216 -5.93 15.28 17.88
N ASN A 217 -7.03 14.68 18.30
CA ASN A 217 -7.47 14.57 19.70
C ASN A 217 -7.99 13.15 20.03
N GLY A 218 -8.37 12.91 21.28
CA GLY A 218 -9.04 11.66 21.70
C GLY A 218 -8.17 10.68 22.45
N GLY A 219 -7.17 11.15 23.19
CA GLY A 219 -6.33 10.37 24.11
C GLY A 219 -4.86 10.37 23.79
N GLY A 220 -4.10 9.48 24.41
CA GLY A 220 -2.69 9.31 24.16
C GLY A 220 -2.37 8.85 22.74
N GLY A 221 -1.10 8.96 22.34
CA GLY A 221 -0.65 8.71 20.97
C GLY A 221 -1.01 7.33 20.45
N LEU A 222 -0.80 6.26 21.23
CA LEU A 222 -1.18 4.90 20.82
C LEU A 222 -2.68 4.77 20.58
N LYS A 223 -3.51 5.38 21.43
CA LYS A 223 -4.97 5.38 21.25
C LYS A 223 -5.39 6.10 19.98
N ARG A 224 -4.71 7.20 19.65
CA ARG A 224 -4.94 7.95 18.39
C ARG A 224 -4.53 7.14 17.17
N LEU A 225 -3.37 6.45 17.20
CA LEU A 225 -2.95 5.54 16.14
C LEU A 225 -3.94 4.37 15.96
N ALA A 226 -4.40 3.77 17.06
CA ALA A 226 -5.42 2.72 16.99
C ALA A 226 -6.73 3.25 16.39
N LYS A 227 -7.15 4.47 16.71
CA LYS A 227 -8.31 5.12 16.08
C LYS A 227 -8.12 5.39 14.60
N GLN A 228 -6.91 5.71 14.12
CA GLN A 228 -6.62 5.81 12.70
C GLN A 228 -6.91 4.49 11.98
N TRP A 229 -6.43 3.37 12.51
CA TRP A 229 -6.74 2.04 11.97
C TRP A 229 -8.25 1.77 11.97
N MET A 230 -8.93 2.06 13.08
CA MET A 230 -10.39 1.90 13.20
C MET A 230 -11.16 2.74 12.18
N GLY A 231 -10.60 3.86 11.73
CA GLY A 231 -11.17 4.77 10.73
C GLY A 231 -10.89 4.37 9.27
N ARG A 232 -10.05 3.37 9.01
CA ARG A 232 -9.78 2.92 7.63
C ARG A 232 -11.04 2.41 6.94
N TYR A 233 -11.12 2.61 5.63
CA TYR A 233 -12.29 2.33 4.82
C TYR A 233 -11.89 1.74 3.46
N GLY A 234 -12.65 0.77 2.96
CA GLY A 234 -12.47 0.18 1.64
C GLY A 234 -11.17 -0.62 1.48
N CYS A 235 -10.74 -1.35 2.51
CA CYS A 235 -9.54 -2.18 2.46
C CYS A 235 -9.93 -3.66 2.49
N SER A 236 -9.39 -4.47 1.57
CA SER A 236 -9.62 -5.92 1.49
C SER A 236 -9.20 -6.69 2.74
N LEU A 237 -8.22 -6.17 3.49
CA LEU A 237 -7.71 -6.76 4.73
C LEU A 237 -8.59 -6.50 5.95
N ILE A 238 -9.63 -5.66 5.83
CA ILE A 238 -10.50 -5.25 6.92
C ILE A 238 -11.91 -5.81 6.69
N HIS A 239 -12.47 -6.44 7.73
CA HIS A 239 -13.86 -6.84 7.67
C HIS A 239 -14.79 -5.62 7.69
N GLU A 240 -15.58 -5.44 6.63
CA GLU A 240 -16.62 -4.42 6.51
C GLU A 240 -17.94 -5.06 6.03
N GLU A 241 -19.00 -4.87 6.81
CA GLU A 241 -20.32 -5.27 6.41
C GLU A 241 -20.77 -4.48 5.17
N GLY A 242 -21.38 -5.17 4.21
CA GLY A 242 -21.87 -4.55 2.97
C GLY A 242 -20.80 -4.28 1.91
N LYS A 243 -19.53 -4.63 2.15
CA LYS A 243 -18.44 -4.48 1.16
C LYS A 243 -18.40 -3.11 0.48
N PRO A 244 -18.14 -2.01 1.21
CA PRO A 244 -18.28 -0.65 0.70
C PRO A 244 -17.23 -0.23 -0.32
N ARG A 245 -16.19 -1.04 -0.57
CA ARG A 245 -15.09 -0.74 -1.50
C ARG A 245 -15.57 -0.48 -2.92
N GLY A 246 -16.57 -1.24 -3.40
CA GLY A 246 -17.15 -1.03 -4.73
C GLY A 246 -17.75 0.36 -4.89
N GLN A 247 -18.54 0.83 -3.91
CA GLN A 247 -19.09 2.18 -3.93
C GLN A 247 -17.99 3.26 -3.83
N MET A 248 -16.98 3.04 -3.00
CA MET A 248 -15.84 3.95 -2.89
C MET A 248 -15.12 4.12 -4.24
N LEU A 249 -14.85 3.03 -4.95
CA LEU A 249 -14.22 3.07 -6.28
C LEU A 249 -15.10 3.78 -7.32
N ILE A 250 -16.43 3.56 -7.29
CA ILE A 250 -17.37 4.28 -8.14
C ILE A 250 -17.33 5.78 -7.88
N ASP A 251 -17.29 6.18 -6.61
CA ASP A 251 -17.22 7.60 -6.23
C ASP A 251 -15.89 8.23 -6.67
N MET A 252 -14.78 7.50 -6.55
CA MET A 252 -13.47 7.92 -7.08
C MET A 252 -13.51 8.10 -8.61
N CYS A 253 -14.10 7.14 -9.35
CA CYS A 253 -14.25 7.25 -10.79
C CYS A 253 -15.04 8.49 -11.19
N ARG A 254 -16.13 8.79 -10.49
CA ARG A 254 -16.95 10.00 -10.77
C ARG A 254 -16.19 11.28 -10.46
N GLU A 255 -15.54 11.35 -9.31
CA GLU A 255 -14.80 12.53 -8.88
C GLU A 255 -13.65 12.86 -9.82
N LYS A 256 -12.90 11.83 -10.23
CA LYS A 256 -11.73 11.96 -11.09
C LYS A 256 -12.04 11.79 -12.58
N LYS A 257 -13.30 11.64 -12.96
CA LYS A 257 -13.76 11.43 -14.35
C LYS A 257 -13.03 10.27 -15.05
N ALA A 258 -12.81 9.18 -14.34
CA ALA A 258 -12.13 8.01 -14.90
C ALA A 258 -13.03 7.27 -15.90
N ASP A 259 -12.47 6.80 -17.02
CA ASP A 259 -13.20 6.03 -18.03
C ASP A 259 -13.39 4.56 -17.64
N GLY A 260 -12.43 4.00 -16.87
CA GLY A 260 -12.49 2.62 -16.43
C GLY A 260 -11.57 2.33 -15.26
N VAL A 261 -11.53 1.07 -14.83
CA VAL A 261 -10.74 0.60 -13.69
C VAL A 261 -9.88 -0.60 -14.12
N ILE A 262 -8.60 -0.58 -13.79
CA ILE A 262 -7.73 -1.76 -13.88
C ILE A 262 -7.45 -2.26 -12.47
N SER A 263 -7.92 -3.47 -12.15
CA SER A 263 -7.63 -4.14 -10.90
C SER A 263 -6.32 -4.94 -11.03
N CYS A 264 -5.30 -4.52 -10.33
CA CYS A 264 -3.98 -5.17 -10.31
C CYS A 264 -3.87 -6.04 -9.07
N MET A 265 -4.24 -7.30 -9.20
CA MET A 265 -4.24 -8.24 -8.10
C MET A 265 -2.90 -8.99 -8.03
N MET A 266 -2.27 -8.94 -6.87
CA MET A 266 -1.08 -9.75 -6.62
C MET A 266 -1.45 -11.23 -6.60
N LYS A 267 -0.73 -12.04 -7.35
CA LYS A 267 -0.91 -13.50 -7.38
C LYS A 267 -0.88 -14.09 -5.97
N PHE A 268 -1.82 -14.96 -5.67
CA PHE A 268 -1.99 -15.58 -4.35
C PHE A 268 -2.29 -14.57 -3.23
N CYS A 269 -2.95 -13.45 -3.54
CA CYS A 269 -3.41 -12.50 -2.54
C CYS A 269 -4.87 -12.82 -2.16
N ASP A 270 -5.09 -13.75 -1.24
CA ASP A 270 -6.43 -14.18 -0.83
C ASP A 270 -7.37 -13.01 -0.47
N PRO A 271 -6.96 -11.98 0.31
CA PRO A 271 -7.86 -10.87 0.63
C PRO A 271 -8.38 -10.12 -0.61
N GLU A 272 -7.53 -9.91 -1.62
CA GLU A 272 -7.93 -9.26 -2.86
C GLU A 272 -8.81 -10.18 -3.72
N GLU A 273 -8.47 -11.47 -3.80
CA GLU A 273 -9.27 -12.47 -4.53
C GLU A 273 -10.69 -12.58 -3.99
N TYR A 274 -10.87 -12.53 -2.66
CA TYR A 274 -12.20 -12.53 -2.04
C TYR A 274 -12.97 -11.23 -2.20
N ASP A 275 -12.31 -10.09 -2.35
CA ASP A 275 -12.95 -8.78 -2.43
C ASP A 275 -13.28 -8.37 -3.87
N GLN A 276 -12.43 -8.78 -4.83
CA GLN A 276 -12.55 -8.40 -6.24
C GLN A 276 -13.92 -8.68 -6.88
N PRO A 277 -14.56 -9.85 -6.72
CA PRO A 277 -15.84 -10.11 -7.36
C PRO A 277 -16.96 -9.13 -6.94
N TYR A 278 -16.87 -8.60 -5.73
CA TYR A 278 -17.86 -7.65 -5.21
C TYR A 278 -17.69 -6.27 -5.86
N PHE A 279 -16.49 -5.69 -5.82
CA PHE A 279 -16.31 -4.36 -6.39
C PHE A 279 -16.35 -4.37 -7.91
N GLU A 280 -15.90 -5.41 -8.59
CA GLU A 280 -16.02 -5.56 -10.04
C GLU A 280 -17.49 -5.60 -10.48
N ARG A 281 -18.33 -6.36 -9.78
CA ARG A 281 -19.78 -6.37 -10.01
C ARG A 281 -20.39 -4.98 -9.86
N ASP A 282 -19.98 -4.25 -8.82
CA ASP A 282 -20.56 -2.94 -8.50
C ASP A 282 -20.12 -1.88 -9.52
N LEU A 283 -18.85 -1.89 -9.95
CA LEU A 283 -18.32 -1.05 -11.02
C LEU A 283 -19.06 -1.30 -12.35
N ARG A 284 -19.23 -2.56 -12.76
CA ARG A 284 -19.95 -2.92 -13.98
C ARG A 284 -21.41 -2.45 -13.95
N LYS A 285 -22.10 -2.58 -12.81
CA LYS A 285 -23.48 -2.06 -12.63
C LYS A 285 -23.55 -0.55 -12.75
N ALA A 286 -22.50 0.15 -12.34
CA ALA A 286 -22.41 1.60 -12.44
C ALA A 286 -21.95 2.08 -13.84
N GLY A 287 -21.65 1.17 -14.77
CA GLY A 287 -21.27 1.48 -16.14
C GLY A 287 -19.74 1.69 -16.33
N TYR A 288 -18.92 1.37 -15.33
CA TYR A 288 -17.47 1.45 -15.46
C TYR A 288 -16.88 0.12 -15.92
N PRO A 289 -16.23 0.06 -17.09
CA PRO A 289 -15.42 -1.08 -17.49
C PRO A 289 -14.34 -1.40 -16.45
N CYS A 290 -14.17 -2.69 -16.15
CA CYS A 290 -13.16 -3.13 -15.20
C CYS A 290 -12.34 -4.27 -15.82
N LEU A 291 -11.02 -4.06 -15.95
CA LEU A 291 -10.04 -5.07 -16.34
C LEU A 291 -9.36 -5.60 -15.08
N ALA A 292 -9.50 -6.88 -14.81
CA ALA A 292 -8.74 -7.56 -13.76
C ALA A 292 -7.47 -8.17 -14.36
N ILE A 293 -6.31 -7.87 -13.78
CA ILE A 293 -5.02 -8.47 -14.14
C ILE A 293 -4.37 -9.08 -12.92
N GLU A 294 -3.73 -10.23 -13.09
CA GLU A 294 -2.91 -10.85 -12.05
C GLU A 294 -1.46 -10.44 -12.23
N ILE A 295 -0.82 -10.03 -11.15
CA ILE A 295 0.57 -9.59 -11.11
C ILE A 295 1.42 -10.61 -10.36
N ASP A 296 2.48 -11.08 -11.00
CA ASP A 296 3.51 -11.91 -10.38
C ASP A 296 4.88 -11.26 -10.61
N PRO A 297 5.45 -10.57 -9.62
CA PRO A 297 6.76 -9.91 -9.74
C PRO A 297 7.92 -10.87 -10.02
N LEU A 298 7.72 -12.16 -9.79
CA LEU A 298 8.71 -13.21 -10.10
C LEU A 298 8.62 -13.68 -11.55
N ASN A 299 7.56 -13.33 -12.29
CA ASN A 299 7.37 -13.62 -13.70
C ASN A 299 7.78 -12.42 -14.56
N THR A 300 8.54 -12.65 -15.62
CA THR A 300 9.01 -11.62 -16.55
C THR A 300 8.28 -11.59 -17.89
N ASN A 301 7.31 -12.49 -18.10
CA ASN A 301 6.54 -12.53 -19.35
C ASN A 301 5.21 -11.79 -19.21
N TYR A 302 5.13 -10.60 -19.81
CA TYR A 302 3.95 -9.72 -19.78
C TYR A 302 3.22 -9.63 -21.12
N GLU A 303 3.48 -10.50 -22.10
CA GLU A 303 2.86 -10.44 -23.43
C GLU A 303 1.33 -10.58 -23.38
N GLN A 304 0.82 -11.49 -22.57
CA GLN A 304 -0.63 -11.63 -22.39
C GLN A 304 -1.25 -10.40 -21.74
N LEU A 305 -0.53 -9.80 -20.77
CA LEU A 305 -0.96 -8.59 -20.10
C LEU A 305 -1.03 -7.43 -21.10
N LEU A 306 -0.01 -7.25 -21.93
CA LEU A 306 0.00 -6.23 -22.97
C LEU A 306 -1.24 -6.34 -23.89
N THR A 307 -1.54 -7.55 -24.38
CA THR A 307 -2.72 -7.78 -25.25
C THR A 307 -4.02 -7.43 -24.53
N ARG A 308 -4.17 -7.77 -23.25
CA ARG A 308 -5.38 -7.49 -22.48
C ARG A 308 -5.54 -6.00 -22.20
N VAL A 309 -4.46 -5.30 -21.89
CA VAL A 309 -4.45 -3.84 -21.68
C VAL A 309 -4.75 -3.11 -22.98
N GLN A 310 -4.18 -3.55 -24.11
CA GLN A 310 -4.53 -3.01 -25.44
C GLN A 310 -6.03 -3.12 -25.73
N ALA A 311 -6.58 -4.32 -25.60
CA ALA A 311 -8.01 -4.54 -25.83
C ALA A 311 -8.90 -3.72 -24.87
N PHE A 312 -8.43 -3.45 -23.67
CA PHE A 312 -9.14 -2.59 -22.72
C PHE A 312 -9.08 -1.12 -23.13
N ALA A 313 -7.91 -0.63 -23.59
CA ALA A 313 -7.74 0.74 -24.08
C ALA A 313 -8.60 1.02 -25.33
N GLU A 314 -8.84 0.02 -26.18
CA GLU A 314 -9.70 0.13 -27.38
C GLU A 314 -11.20 0.32 -27.06
N LEU A 315 -11.61 0.25 -25.80
CA LEU A 315 -13.00 0.49 -25.38
C LEU A 315 -13.33 1.99 -25.32
N PHE A 316 -12.34 2.86 -25.32
CA PHE A 316 -12.44 4.30 -25.15
C PHE A 316 -11.89 5.06 -26.37
#